data_739f6d4d42d0279f223e9e9f1398a37d
#
_entry.id   739f6d4d42d0279f223e9e9f1398a37d
#
_cell.length_a   1.000
_cell.length_b   1.000
_cell.length_c   1.000
_cell.angle_alpha   90.00
_cell.angle_beta   90.00
_cell.angle_gamma   90.00
#
_symmetry.space_group_name_H-M   'P 1'
#
loop_
_entity.id
_entity.type
_entity.pdbx_description
1 polymer ?
#
loop_
_entity_poly.entity_id
_entity_poly.type
_entity_poly.pdbx_seq_one_letter_code
_entity_poly.pdbx_strand_id
1 'polypeptide(L)'
;MDKVVNNRRNRGHAAVPARLERPTRAEAEAAVRTLIQWAGDDPDREGLRATPARVVRAYEEWFSGYKDEPQDYLKRTFQETGGYDEVVVLRDIRFESHCEHHMAPIIGRIHIGYLPRNRVVGISKLARLVEVYARRLQIQEKLTAEIAACLDAVLKPHGVAVVTEATHQCMTTRGVHKPGVTMVTSRMLGVFRDHAETRQEFLAAIGMRGAVHGANGSG
;
A
#
# COMPACT_ATOMS: atom_id res chain seq x y z
N MET A 1 13.22 42.09 3.75
CA MET A 1 12.08 41.90 2.80
C MET A 1 12.51 40.87 1.75
N ASP A 2 12.45 39.61 2.09
CA ASP A 2 12.83 38.52 1.17
C ASP A 2 11.61 37.82 0.61
N LYS A 3 11.49 37.90 -0.72
CA LYS A 3 10.41 37.27 -1.48
C LYS A 3 10.64 35.75 -1.53
N VAL A 4 9.83 34.99 -0.81
CA VAL A 4 9.74 33.52 -0.98
C VAL A 4 9.11 33.25 -2.33
N VAL A 5 9.91 32.83 -3.29
CA VAL A 5 9.46 32.40 -4.63
C VAL A 5 8.84 31.01 -4.51
N ASN A 6 7.50 30.97 -4.63
CA ASN A 6 6.70 29.75 -4.62
C ASN A 6 6.81 29.05 -5.98
N ASN A 7 7.81 28.18 -6.16
CA ASN A 7 8.01 27.43 -7.39
C ASN A 7 7.28 26.07 -7.33
N ARG A 8 5.97 26.10 -7.52
CA ARG A 8 5.19 24.87 -7.77
C ARG A 8 5.48 24.39 -9.19
N ARG A 9 6.58 23.66 -9.37
CA ARG A 9 6.81 22.88 -10.59
C ARG A 9 5.80 21.74 -10.62
N ASN A 10 4.88 21.87 -11.57
CA ASN A 10 4.00 20.82 -12.07
C ASN A 10 4.88 19.64 -12.52
N ARG A 11 5.09 18.64 -11.66
CA ARG A 11 5.78 17.41 -12.05
C ARG A 11 4.77 16.61 -12.86
N GLY A 12 4.87 16.76 -14.17
CA GLY A 12 4.15 15.95 -15.14
C GLY A 12 4.26 14.47 -14.76
N HIS A 13 3.17 13.75 -14.96
CA HIS A 13 3.13 12.29 -14.88
C HIS A 13 4.26 11.77 -15.75
N ALA A 14 5.22 11.07 -15.14
CA ALA A 14 6.23 10.36 -15.91
C ALA A 14 5.48 9.41 -16.86
N ALA A 15 5.78 9.53 -18.16
CA ALA A 15 5.22 8.64 -19.16
C ALA A 15 5.44 7.20 -18.70
N VAL A 16 4.39 6.37 -18.73
CA VAL A 16 4.50 4.93 -18.47
C VAL A 16 5.57 4.42 -19.42
N PRO A 17 6.69 3.88 -18.94
CA PRO A 17 7.73 3.37 -19.81
C PRO A 17 7.13 2.33 -20.73
N ALA A 18 7.60 2.30 -22.00
CA ALA A 18 7.23 1.27 -22.96
C ALA A 18 7.25 -0.09 -22.25
N ARG A 19 6.17 -0.87 -22.42
CA ARG A 19 5.92 -2.13 -21.70
C ARG A 19 7.20 -2.97 -21.78
N LEU A 20 7.90 -3.12 -20.65
CA LEU A 20 9.13 -3.90 -20.58
C LEU A 20 8.83 -5.30 -21.14
N GLU A 21 9.64 -5.76 -22.06
CA GLU A 21 9.54 -7.12 -22.58
C GLU A 21 9.74 -8.09 -21.41
N ARG A 22 8.74 -8.90 -21.16
CA ARG A 22 8.76 -9.83 -20.04
C ARG A 22 9.64 -11.01 -20.38
N PRO A 23 10.67 -11.34 -19.55
CA PRO A 23 11.47 -12.54 -19.77
C PRO A 23 10.60 -13.80 -19.82
N THR A 24 11.09 -14.80 -20.51
CA THR A 24 10.45 -16.12 -20.52
C THR A 24 10.53 -16.78 -19.15
N ARG A 25 9.65 -17.73 -18.92
CA ARG A 25 9.68 -18.54 -17.70
C ARG A 25 11.03 -19.26 -17.52
N ALA A 26 11.60 -19.79 -18.58
CA ALA A 26 12.88 -20.49 -18.55
C ALA A 26 14.03 -19.56 -18.10
N GLU A 27 14.07 -18.34 -18.61
CA GLU A 27 15.05 -17.31 -18.18
C GLU A 27 14.88 -16.95 -16.71
N ALA A 28 13.64 -16.80 -16.23
CA ALA A 28 13.38 -16.53 -14.82
C ALA A 28 13.84 -17.70 -13.93
N GLU A 29 13.56 -18.94 -14.32
CA GLU A 29 14.01 -20.15 -13.60
C GLU A 29 15.55 -20.27 -13.60
N ALA A 30 16.22 -19.93 -14.72
CA ALA A 30 17.68 -19.89 -14.80
C ALA A 30 18.29 -18.84 -13.86
N ALA A 31 17.66 -17.67 -13.74
CA ALA A 31 18.08 -16.64 -12.78
C ALA A 31 18.01 -17.13 -11.32
N VAL A 32 16.96 -17.86 -10.96
CA VAL A 32 16.83 -18.46 -9.62
C VAL A 32 17.93 -19.51 -9.38
N ARG A 33 18.28 -20.33 -10.36
CA ARG A 33 19.42 -21.27 -10.27
C ARG A 33 20.72 -20.54 -9.98
N THR A 34 20.98 -19.44 -10.68
CA THR A 34 22.15 -18.59 -10.46
C THR A 34 22.20 -18.05 -9.04
N LEU A 35 21.05 -17.60 -8.50
CA LEU A 35 20.96 -17.11 -7.11
C LEU A 35 21.22 -18.21 -6.08
N ILE A 36 20.78 -19.45 -6.32
CA ILE A 36 21.07 -20.59 -5.46
C ILE A 36 22.58 -20.86 -5.42
N GLN A 37 23.24 -20.88 -6.58
CA GLN A 37 24.69 -21.05 -6.68
C GLN A 37 25.44 -19.89 -6.01
N TRP A 38 24.99 -18.66 -6.20
CA TRP A 38 25.56 -17.48 -5.55
C TRP A 38 25.45 -17.57 -4.02
N ALA A 39 24.35 -18.16 -3.50
CA ALA A 39 24.17 -18.39 -2.06
C ALA A 39 25.09 -19.50 -1.52
N GLY A 40 25.79 -20.24 -2.40
CA GLY A 40 26.75 -21.29 -2.03
C GLY A 40 26.15 -22.69 -1.96
N ASP A 41 24.99 -22.93 -2.58
CA ASP A 41 24.33 -24.25 -2.56
C ASP A 41 24.25 -24.84 -4.00
N ASP A 42 24.09 -26.16 -4.08
CA ASP A 42 23.97 -26.92 -5.34
C ASP A 42 22.50 -26.95 -5.80
N PRO A 43 22.14 -26.27 -6.92
CA PRO A 43 20.78 -26.28 -7.44
C PRO A 43 20.35 -27.65 -7.99
N ASP A 44 21.28 -28.59 -8.19
CA ASP A 44 20.99 -29.93 -8.73
C ASP A 44 20.76 -30.99 -7.64
N ARG A 45 21.05 -30.68 -6.37
CA ARG A 45 20.70 -31.57 -5.27
C ARG A 45 19.18 -31.77 -5.19
N GLU A 46 18.75 -32.93 -4.72
CA GLU A 46 17.36 -33.38 -4.74
C GLU A 46 16.37 -32.33 -4.19
N GLY A 47 16.68 -31.72 -3.06
CA GLY A 47 15.80 -30.72 -2.40
C GLY A 47 15.66 -29.41 -3.18
N LEU A 48 16.60 -29.07 -4.09
CA LEU A 48 16.60 -27.79 -4.83
C LEU A 48 16.24 -27.91 -6.31
N ARG A 49 16.22 -29.10 -6.89
CA ARG A 49 15.88 -29.26 -8.33
C ARG A 49 14.58 -28.59 -8.76
N ALA A 50 13.54 -28.66 -7.92
CA ALA A 50 12.25 -28.05 -8.22
C ALA A 50 12.12 -26.59 -7.72
N THR A 51 13.11 -26.06 -6.99
CA THR A 51 13.05 -24.72 -6.37
C THR A 51 12.93 -23.60 -7.41
N PRO A 52 13.66 -23.58 -8.53
CA PRO A 52 13.49 -22.53 -9.53
C PRO A 52 12.05 -22.38 -10.00
N ALA A 53 11.41 -23.48 -10.38
CA ALA A 53 10.02 -23.47 -10.83
C ALA A 53 9.04 -23.07 -9.71
N ARG A 54 9.32 -23.44 -8.46
CA ARG A 54 8.48 -23.05 -7.30
C ARG A 54 8.60 -21.55 -7.04
N VAL A 55 9.80 -20.99 -7.07
CA VAL A 55 10.05 -19.54 -6.87
C VAL A 55 9.34 -18.72 -7.95
N VAL A 56 9.48 -19.11 -9.23
CA VAL A 56 8.82 -18.39 -10.32
C VAL A 56 7.29 -18.41 -10.16
N ARG A 57 6.68 -19.53 -9.75
CA ARG A 57 5.24 -19.58 -9.44
C ARG A 57 4.86 -18.68 -8.27
N ALA A 58 5.66 -18.66 -7.21
CA ALA A 58 5.42 -17.76 -6.07
C ALA A 58 5.48 -16.29 -6.49
N TYR A 59 6.42 -15.92 -7.36
CA TYR A 59 6.53 -14.58 -7.90
C TYR A 59 5.33 -14.19 -8.78
N GLU A 60 4.78 -15.14 -9.55
CA GLU A 60 3.56 -14.91 -10.33
C GLU A 60 2.35 -14.57 -9.44
N GLU A 61 2.31 -15.12 -8.24
CA GLU A 61 1.28 -14.84 -7.24
C GLU A 61 1.56 -13.54 -6.49
N TRP A 62 2.77 -13.38 -5.93
CA TRP A 62 3.16 -12.22 -5.13
C TRP A 62 3.12 -10.90 -5.92
N PHE A 63 3.40 -10.95 -7.22
CA PHE A 63 3.43 -9.78 -8.10
C PHE A 63 2.27 -9.76 -9.10
N SER A 64 1.17 -10.43 -8.78
CA SER A 64 -0.02 -10.47 -9.64
C SER A 64 -0.66 -9.09 -9.84
N GLY A 65 -0.49 -8.16 -8.91
CA GLY A 65 -1.04 -6.82 -8.96
C GLY A 65 -0.56 -5.96 -10.14
N TYR A 66 0.53 -6.35 -10.82
CA TYR A 66 0.94 -5.69 -12.06
C TYR A 66 0.05 -6.03 -13.27
N LYS A 67 -0.82 -7.04 -13.16
CA LYS A 67 -1.74 -7.46 -14.23
C LYS A 67 -3.06 -6.70 -14.19
N ASP A 68 -3.36 -6.06 -13.07
CA ASP A 68 -4.67 -5.46 -12.78
C ASP A 68 -4.60 -3.91 -12.79
N GLU A 69 -5.68 -3.30 -13.27
CA GLU A 69 -5.90 -1.86 -13.15
C GLU A 69 -6.67 -1.54 -11.87
N PRO A 70 -6.06 -0.88 -10.88
CA PRO A 70 -6.68 -0.67 -9.56
C PRO A 70 -8.04 0.02 -9.63
N GLN A 71 -8.20 0.99 -10.55
CA GLN A 71 -9.41 1.78 -10.71
C GLN A 71 -10.63 0.92 -11.10
N ASP A 72 -10.43 -0.20 -11.79
CA ASP A 72 -11.52 -1.05 -12.26
C ASP A 72 -12.32 -1.66 -11.11
N TYR A 73 -11.66 -1.91 -9.98
CA TYR A 73 -12.33 -2.43 -8.79
C TYR A 73 -13.27 -1.41 -8.14
N LEU A 74 -13.05 -0.12 -8.34
CA LEU A 74 -13.85 0.95 -7.74
C LEU A 74 -14.97 1.47 -8.66
N LYS A 75 -15.02 1.06 -9.94
CA LYS A 75 -16.03 1.54 -10.90
C LYS A 75 -17.46 1.16 -10.51
N ARG A 76 -17.64 0.01 -9.85
CA ARG A 76 -18.95 -0.44 -9.40
C ARG A 76 -19.28 0.18 -8.05
N THR A 77 -20.09 1.21 -8.07
CA THR A 77 -20.56 1.96 -6.89
C THR A 77 -22.07 1.85 -6.75
N PHE A 78 -22.57 2.20 -5.56
CA PHE A 78 -23.99 2.28 -5.23
C PHE A 78 -24.34 3.72 -4.92
N GLN A 79 -25.48 4.21 -5.44
CA GLN A 79 -26.00 5.55 -5.16
C GLN A 79 -27.07 5.56 -4.09
N GLU A 80 -27.71 4.44 -3.85
CA GLU A 80 -28.73 4.27 -2.81
C GLU A 80 -28.07 4.19 -1.43
N THR A 81 -27.69 5.34 -0.90
CA THR A 81 -27.03 5.43 0.42
C THR A 81 -28.01 5.70 1.55
N GLY A 82 -29.31 5.93 1.23
CA GLY A 82 -30.31 6.27 2.23
C GLY A 82 -30.04 7.60 2.96
N GLY A 83 -29.23 8.49 2.34
CA GLY A 83 -28.81 9.72 2.98
C GLY A 83 -27.65 9.58 3.96
N TYR A 84 -26.92 8.45 3.91
CA TYR A 84 -25.74 8.23 4.77
C TYR A 84 -24.64 9.24 4.44
N ASP A 85 -24.28 10.06 5.41
CA ASP A 85 -23.32 11.16 5.34
C ASP A 85 -22.19 11.07 6.39
N GLU A 86 -22.06 9.91 7.02
CA GLU A 86 -21.05 9.65 8.04
C GLU A 86 -19.79 8.98 7.45
N VAL A 87 -18.73 8.91 8.25
CA VAL A 87 -17.46 8.28 7.86
C VAL A 87 -17.64 6.77 7.71
N VAL A 88 -17.31 6.24 6.54
CA VAL A 88 -17.20 4.80 6.33
C VAL A 88 -15.78 4.37 6.65
N VAL A 89 -15.61 3.40 7.56
CA VAL A 89 -14.30 2.86 7.96
C VAL A 89 -14.24 1.37 7.69
N LEU A 90 -13.22 0.94 6.95
CA LEU A 90 -12.82 -0.46 6.82
C LEU A 90 -11.43 -0.62 7.44
N ARG A 91 -11.36 -1.34 8.55
CA ARG A 91 -10.11 -1.51 9.32
C ARG A 91 -9.58 -2.94 9.25
N ASP A 92 -8.31 -3.08 9.61
CA ASP A 92 -7.63 -4.37 9.74
C ASP A 92 -7.56 -5.19 8.45
N ILE A 93 -7.49 -4.51 7.29
CA ILE A 93 -7.27 -5.17 6.00
C ILE A 93 -5.84 -5.71 6.00
N ARG A 94 -5.68 -7.01 6.19
CA ARG A 94 -4.37 -7.66 6.13
C ARG A 94 -3.82 -7.58 4.71
N PHE A 95 -2.53 -7.36 4.59
CA PHE A 95 -1.84 -7.37 3.32
C PHE A 95 -0.42 -7.95 3.45
N GLU A 96 0.06 -8.46 2.34
CA GLU A 96 1.43 -8.86 2.13
C GLU A 96 1.96 -8.17 0.88
N SER A 97 3.15 -7.59 0.98
CA SER A 97 3.82 -6.89 -0.11
C SER A 97 5.31 -7.23 -0.08
N HIS A 98 6.07 -6.70 -1.02
CA HIS A 98 7.51 -6.88 -1.08
C HIS A 98 8.20 -5.54 -1.26
N CYS A 99 9.22 -5.26 -0.44
CA CYS A 99 9.95 -4.01 -0.55
C CYS A 99 10.76 -3.97 -1.84
N GLU A 100 10.71 -2.84 -2.54
CA GLU A 100 11.40 -2.68 -3.83
C GLU A 100 12.92 -2.70 -3.71
N HIS A 101 13.47 -2.43 -2.51
CA HIS A 101 14.92 -2.39 -2.28
C HIS A 101 15.57 -3.78 -2.16
N HIS A 102 14.85 -4.76 -1.58
CA HIS A 102 15.43 -6.07 -1.25
C HIS A 102 14.55 -7.25 -1.67
N MET A 103 13.37 -6.99 -2.25
CA MET A 103 12.34 -8.00 -2.55
C MET A 103 11.93 -8.84 -1.33
N ALA A 104 12.18 -8.32 -0.13
CA ALA A 104 11.81 -8.95 1.13
C ALA A 104 10.36 -8.62 1.52
N PRO A 105 9.63 -9.52 2.20
CA PRO A 105 8.25 -9.30 2.55
C PRO A 105 8.03 -8.07 3.45
N ILE A 106 6.91 -7.38 3.20
CA ILE A 106 6.29 -6.39 4.07
C ILE A 106 4.95 -6.98 4.48
N ILE A 107 4.73 -7.16 5.78
CA ILE A 107 3.52 -7.82 6.29
C ILE A 107 2.83 -6.86 7.26
N GLY A 108 1.53 -6.62 7.04
CA GLY A 108 0.84 -5.67 7.90
C GLY A 108 -0.66 -5.59 7.68
N ARG A 109 -1.18 -4.43 8.05
CA ARG A 109 -2.61 -4.10 7.90
C ARG A 109 -2.77 -2.67 7.39
N ILE A 110 -3.84 -2.46 6.65
CA ILE A 110 -4.26 -1.16 6.14
C ILE A 110 -5.65 -0.85 6.66
N HIS A 111 -5.85 0.40 7.03
CA HIS A 111 -7.13 0.95 7.44
C HIS A 111 -7.50 2.04 6.44
N ILE A 112 -8.74 1.99 5.97
CA ILE A 112 -9.29 2.93 5.00
C ILE A 112 -10.51 3.61 5.61
N GLY A 113 -10.53 4.94 5.57
CA GLY A 113 -11.69 5.75 5.86
C GLY A 113 -12.04 6.63 4.67
N TYR A 114 -13.32 6.85 4.40
CA TYR A 114 -13.75 7.88 3.46
C TYR A 114 -15.11 8.44 3.88
N LEU A 115 -15.34 9.73 3.60
CA LEU A 115 -16.62 10.37 3.78
C LEU A 115 -17.31 10.45 2.42
N PRO A 116 -18.37 9.65 2.18
CA PRO A 116 -19.03 9.61 0.88
C PRO A 116 -19.71 10.95 0.55
N ARG A 117 -19.76 11.29 -0.74
CA ARG A 117 -20.53 12.43 -1.21
C ARG A 117 -21.87 11.97 -1.79
N ASN A 118 -21.85 11.14 -2.82
CA ASN A 118 -23.04 10.65 -3.50
C ASN A 118 -22.97 9.15 -3.81
N ARG A 119 -21.90 8.48 -3.45
CA ARG A 119 -21.67 7.08 -3.78
C ARG A 119 -20.91 6.37 -2.68
N VAL A 120 -21.28 5.13 -2.47
CA VAL A 120 -20.51 4.19 -1.64
C VAL A 120 -20.01 3.05 -2.51
N VAL A 121 -18.90 2.45 -2.10
CA VAL A 121 -18.32 1.29 -2.76
C VAL A 121 -18.44 0.07 -1.86
N GLY A 122 -18.63 -1.10 -2.47
CA GLY A 122 -18.69 -2.34 -1.70
C GLY A 122 -17.38 -2.60 -0.95
N ILE A 123 -17.48 -3.01 0.31
CA ILE A 123 -16.31 -3.24 1.20
C ILE A 123 -15.27 -4.20 0.59
N SER A 124 -15.71 -5.23 -0.13
CA SER A 124 -14.82 -6.16 -0.83
C SER A 124 -13.98 -5.51 -1.93
N LYS A 125 -14.42 -4.38 -2.47
CA LYS A 125 -13.69 -3.64 -3.50
C LYS A 125 -12.52 -2.86 -2.89
N LEU A 126 -12.70 -2.35 -1.68
CA LEU A 126 -11.63 -1.70 -0.92
C LEU A 126 -10.51 -2.71 -0.59
N ALA A 127 -10.88 -3.91 -0.12
CA ALA A 127 -9.91 -4.96 0.13
C ALA A 127 -9.14 -5.39 -1.14
N ARG A 128 -9.84 -5.53 -2.27
CA ARG A 128 -9.21 -5.84 -3.57
C ARG A 128 -8.30 -4.73 -4.07
N LEU A 129 -8.65 -3.47 -3.84
CA LEU A 129 -7.78 -2.34 -4.15
C LEU A 129 -6.46 -2.43 -3.39
N VAL A 130 -6.51 -2.75 -2.10
CA VAL A 130 -5.31 -2.98 -1.28
C VAL A 130 -4.47 -4.10 -1.88
N GLU A 131 -5.06 -5.25 -2.22
CA GLU A 131 -4.37 -6.39 -2.83
C GLU A 131 -3.64 -6.01 -4.12
N VAL A 132 -4.29 -5.29 -5.02
CA VAL A 132 -3.69 -4.91 -6.32
C VAL A 132 -2.47 -4.02 -6.13
N TYR A 133 -2.50 -3.09 -5.18
CA TYR A 133 -1.34 -2.25 -4.90
C TYR A 133 -0.29 -2.98 -4.07
N ALA A 134 -0.68 -3.82 -3.11
CA ALA A 134 0.24 -4.57 -2.26
C ALA A 134 1.02 -5.63 -3.05
N ARG A 135 0.39 -6.31 -4.00
CA ARG A 135 1.03 -7.34 -4.84
C ARG A 135 1.91 -6.77 -5.95
N ARG A 136 2.75 -5.82 -5.57
CA ARG A 136 3.77 -5.15 -6.40
C ARG A 136 5.04 -4.96 -5.58
N LEU A 137 6.13 -4.57 -6.22
CA LEU A 137 7.29 -4.04 -5.51
C LEU A 137 6.95 -2.64 -4.99
N GLN A 138 7.05 -2.43 -3.68
CA GLN A 138 6.56 -1.23 -3.01
C GLN A 138 7.55 -0.64 -1.98
N ILE A 139 7.37 0.64 -1.72
CA ILE A 139 7.70 1.27 -0.44
C ILE A 139 6.39 1.62 0.26
N GLN A 140 6.35 1.54 1.57
CA GLN A 140 5.11 1.66 2.34
C GLN A 140 4.43 3.02 2.16
N GLU A 141 5.21 4.09 2.06
CA GLU A 141 4.73 5.45 1.83
C GLU A 141 3.99 5.57 0.48
N LYS A 142 4.58 4.98 -0.57
CA LYS A 142 3.99 4.96 -1.90
C LYS A 142 2.71 4.13 -1.92
N LEU A 143 2.72 2.93 -1.34
CA LEU A 143 1.54 2.06 -1.21
C LEU A 143 0.37 2.81 -0.55
N THR A 144 0.63 3.47 0.58
CA THR A 144 -0.36 4.25 1.32
C THR A 144 -0.91 5.41 0.48
N ALA A 145 -0.03 6.13 -0.20
CA ALA A 145 -0.40 7.27 -1.03
C ALA A 145 -1.18 6.88 -2.29
N GLU A 146 -0.80 5.79 -2.96
CA GLU A 146 -1.46 5.30 -4.17
C GLU A 146 -2.88 4.83 -3.89
N ILE A 147 -3.10 4.09 -2.78
CA ILE A 147 -4.45 3.67 -2.36
C ILE A 147 -5.34 4.89 -2.11
N ALA A 148 -4.86 5.87 -1.34
CA ALA A 148 -5.63 7.06 -1.03
C ALA A 148 -5.95 7.88 -2.29
N ALA A 149 -4.98 8.09 -3.17
CA ALA A 149 -5.16 8.83 -4.41
C ALA A 149 -6.13 8.15 -5.37
N CYS A 150 -6.10 6.81 -5.48
CA CYS A 150 -7.02 6.06 -6.31
C CYS A 150 -8.47 6.18 -5.80
N LEU A 151 -8.69 6.05 -4.49
CA LEU A 151 -10.00 6.23 -3.87
C LEU A 151 -10.54 7.65 -4.12
N ASP A 152 -9.72 8.65 -3.90
CA ASP A 152 -10.09 10.05 -4.10
C ASP A 152 -10.48 10.35 -5.56
N ALA A 153 -9.66 9.89 -6.50
CA ALA A 153 -9.88 10.13 -7.93
C ALA A 153 -11.15 9.44 -8.47
N VAL A 154 -11.45 8.21 -8.02
CA VAL A 154 -12.55 7.42 -8.57
C VAL A 154 -13.87 7.70 -7.86
N LEU A 155 -13.87 7.73 -6.53
CA LEU A 155 -15.10 7.92 -5.73
C LEU A 155 -15.47 9.40 -5.58
N LYS A 156 -14.50 10.31 -5.66
CA LYS A 156 -14.65 11.75 -5.43
C LYS A 156 -15.43 12.05 -4.12
N PRO A 157 -15.01 11.48 -3.00
CA PRO A 157 -15.66 11.67 -1.71
C PRO A 157 -15.34 13.07 -1.15
N HIS A 158 -15.88 13.42 0.02
CA HIS A 158 -15.46 14.64 0.74
C HIS A 158 -14.01 14.52 1.26
N GLY A 159 -13.53 13.32 1.47
CA GLY A 159 -12.15 13.04 1.85
C GLY A 159 -11.87 11.54 1.97
N VAL A 160 -10.59 11.23 2.06
CA VAL A 160 -10.04 9.87 2.22
C VAL A 160 -8.98 9.87 3.31
N ALA A 161 -8.98 8.84 4.12
CA ALA A 161 -7.93 8.53 5.08
C ALA A 161 -7.42 7.11 4.84
N VAL A 162 -6.11 6.94 4.74
CA VAL A 162 -5.46 5.63 4.69
C VAL A 162 -4.33 5.60 5.71
N VAL A 163 -4.33 4.58 6.55
CA VAL A 163 -3.24 4.29 7.49
C VAL A 163 -2.75 2.88 7.24
N THR A 164 -1.43 2.72 7.15
CA THR A 164 -0.75 1.44 6.96
C THR A 164 0.20 1.19 8.12
N GLU A 165 0.08 0.03 8.74
CA GLU A 165 0.99 -0.48 9.76
C GLU A 165 1.62 -1.77 9.28
N ALA A 166 2.95 -1.85 9.23
CA ALA A 166 3.62 -3.06 8.75
C ALA A 166 5.00 -3.28 9.37
N THR A 167 5.40 -4.55 9.37
CA THR A 167 6.75 -4.99 9.66
C THR A 167 7.48 -5.30 8.37
N HIS A 168 8.76 -4.90 8.31
CA HIS A 168 9.60 -5.07 7.13
C HIS A 168 10.64 -6.15 7.38
N GLN A 169 10.57 -7.26 6.65
CA GLN A 169 11.49 -8.37 6.83
C GLN A 169 12.93 -8.02 6.42
N CYS A 170 13.11 -7.05 5.56
CA CYS A 170 14.43 -6.51 5.22
C CYS A 170 15.13 -5.82 6.41
N MET A 171 14.40 -5.39 7.44
CA MET A 171 14.94 -4.86 8.68
C MET A 171 15.05 -5.91 9.79
N THR A 172 14.23 -6.97 9.73
CA THR A 172 14.15 -8.00 10.76
C THR A 172 15.18 -9.11 10.54
N THR A 173 15.23 -9.65 9.31
CA THR A 173 16.01 -10.87 9.00
C THR A 173 17.43 -10.59 8.52
N ARG A 174 17.75 -9.36 8.21
CA ARG A 174 19.06 -8.89 7.72
C ARG A 174 19.28 -7.42 8.07
N GLY A 175 20.45 -6.86 7.72
CA GLY A 175 20.79 -5.45 7.91
C GLY A 175 20.84 -5.06 9.38
N VAL A 176 19.92 -4.22 9.81
CA VAL A 176 19.93 -3.68 11.20
C VAL A 176 19.39 -4.63 12.25
N HIS A 177 18.82 -5.77 11.88
CA HIS A 177 18.28 -6.82 12.77
C HIS A 177 17.39 -6.25 13.90
N LYS A 178 16.30 -5.58 13.54
CA LYS A 178 15.34 -5.00 14.50
C LYS A 178 13.97 -5.69 14.40
N PRO A 179 13.80 -6.86 15.06
CA PRO A 179 12.49 -7.51 15.14
C PRO A 179 11.54 -6.67 15.99
N GLY A 180 10.25 -6.74 15.66
CA GLY A 180 9.19 -6.06 16.42
C GLY A 180 9.01 -4.57 16.07
N VAL A 181 9.87 -3.98 15.23
CA VAL A 181 9.66 -2.61 14.75
C VAL A 181 8.52 -2.59 13.75
N THR A 182 7.52 -1.76 14.03
CA THR A 182 6.40 -1.48 13.12
C THR A 182 6.54 -0.10 12.53
N MET A 183 6.44 -0.01 11.22
CA MET A 183 6.36 1.27 10.51
C MET A 183 4.91 1.66 10.33
N VAL A 184 4.57 2.92 10.63
CA VAL A 184 3.24 3.49 10.42
C VAL A 184 3.34 4.61 9.40
N THR A 185 2.52 4.54 8.36
CA THR A 185 2.38 5.61 7.36
C THR A 185 0.91 6.01 7.23
N SER A 186 0.66 7.27 6.94
CA SER A 186 -0.70 7.78 6.77
C SER A 186 -0.81 8.72 5.58
N ARG A 187 -1.98 8.71 4.93
CA ARG A 187 -2.36 9.69 3.91
C ARG A 187 -3.78 10.16 4.18
N MET A 188 -3.92 11.46 4.41
CA MET A 188 -5.18 12.14 4.66
C MET A 188 -5.45 13.11 3.51
N LEU A 189 -6.67 13.09 2.95
CA LEU A 189 -7.12 13.94 1.85
C LEU A 189 -8.48 14.56 2.20
N GLY A 190 -8.76 15.76 1.67
CA GLY A 190 -10.01 16.49 1.91
C GLY A 190 -10.28 16.69 3.40
N VAL A 191 -11.54 16.44 3.84
CA VAL A 191 -11.96 16.69 5.22
C VAL A 191 -11.10 16.02 6.29
N PHE A 192 -10.51 14.86 6.04
CA PHE A 192 -9.60 14.21 6.98
C PHE A 192 -8.29 14.98 7.17
N ARG A 193 -7.88 15.75 6.16
CA ARG A 193 -6.71 16.60 6.24
C ARG A 193 -7.04 17.94 6.88
N ASP A 194 -8.16 18.52 6.47
CA ASP A 194 -8.53 19.91 6.77
C ASP A 194 -9.20 20.04 8.14
N HIS A 195 -9.94 19.02 8.61
CA HIS A 195 -10.67 19.02 9.88
C HIS A 195 -10.06 18.03 10.87
N ALA A 196 -9.66 18.54 12.03
CA ALA A 196 -9.01 17.74 13.07
C ALA A 196 -9.99 16.72 13.69
N GLU A 197 -11.25 17.10 13.86
CA GLU A 197 -12.31 16.28 14.44
C GLU A 197 -12.56 15.02 13.60
N THR A 198 -12.76 15.17 12.28
CA THR A 198 -12.98 14.05 11.35
C THR A 198 -11.78 13.11 11.32
N ARG A 199 -10.56 13.67 11.37
CA ARG A 199 -9.34 12.87 11.45
C ARG A 199 -9.25 12.09 12.75
N GLN A 200 -9.61 12.72 13.90
CA GLN A 200 -9.59 12.06 15.20
C GLN A 200 -10.64 10.95 15.30
N GLU A 201 -11.84 11.16 14.75
CA GLU A 201 -12.88 10.15 14.65
C GLU A 201 -12.39 8.90 13.93
N PHE A 202 -11.77 9.08 12.75
CA PHE A 202 -11.17 7.97 12.00
C PHE A 202 -10.06 7.27 12.78
N LEU A 203 -9.13 8.02 13.39
CA LEU A 203 -8.04 7.45 14.17
C LEU A 203 -8.55 6.68 15.39
N ALA A 204 -9.59 7.18 16.05
CA ALA A 204 -10.26 6.49 17.15
C ALA A 204 -10.92 5.18 16.68
N ALA A 205 -11.62 5.21 15.54
CA ALA A 205 -12.29 4.04 14.97
C ALA A 205 -11.32 2.89 14.62
N ILE A 206 -10.06 3.22 14.26
CA ILE A 206 -9.02 2.21 14.00
C ILE A 206 -8.16 1.86 15.23
N GLY A 207 -8.50 2.42 16.42
CA GLY A 207 -7.79 2.15 17.66
C GLY A 207 -6.51 2.97 17.88
N MET A 208 -6.23 3.92 16.99
CA MET A 208 -5.13 4.87 17.14
C MET A 208 -5.60 6.15 17.81
N ARG A 209 -5.49 6.26 19.13
CA ARG A 209 -5.75 7.52 19.83
C ARG A 209 -4.63 8.49 19.53
N GLY A 210 -4.95 9.61 18.89
CA GLY A 210 -4.03 10.75 18.78
C GLY A 210 -3.60 11.17 20.17
N ALA A 211 -2.30 11.38 20.36
CA ALA A 211 -1.79 12.08 21.53
C ALA A 211 -2.39 13.50 21.48
N VAL A 212 -3.43 13.74 22.26
CA VAL A 212 -3.90 15.10 22.55
C VAL A 212 -2.77 15.73 23.35
N HIS A 213 -2.00 16.61 22.74
CA HIS A 213 -1.16 17.54 23.49
C HIS A 213 -2.12 18.42 24.29
N GLY A 214 -2.37 18.00 25.50
CA GLY A 214 -2.96 18.86 26.52
C GLY A 214 -1.97 19.96 26.85
N ALA A 215 -2.04 21.06 26.12
CA ALA A 215 -1.54 22.32 26.58
C ALA A 215 -2.54 22.88 27.62
N ASN A 216 -2.45 22.39 28.84
CA ASN A 216 -2.98 23.11 30.00
C ASN A 216 -1.77 23.59 30.77
N GLY A 217 -1.32 24.79 30.41
CA GLY A 217 -0.64 25.66 31.30
C GLY A 217 -1.69 26.26 32.26
N SER A 218 -1.52 26.08 33.51
CA SER A 218 -2.14 26.89 34.53
C SER A 218 -1.23 27.04 35.71
N GLY A 219 -1.07 28.30 36.06
CA GLY A 219 -0.73 28.80 37.35
C GLY A 219 0.66 29.30 37.55
#